data_21ca8b4d659d833e09b2a08002005374
#
_entry.id   21ca8b4d659d833e09b2a08002005374
#
_cell.length_a   1.000
_cell.length_b   1.000
_cell.length_c   1.000
_cell.angle_alpha   90.00
_cell.angle_beta   90.00
_cell.angle_gamma   90.00
#
_symmetry.space_group_name_H-M   'P 1'
#
loop_
_entity.id
_entity.type
_entity.pdbx_description
1 polymer ?
#
loop_
_entity_poly.entity_id
_entity_poly.type
_entity_poly.pdbx_seq_one_letter_code
_entity_poly.pdbx_strand_id
1 'polypeptide(L)'
;DLSIYTEKSVKALNAAKEAIVWDLDDSRQEEVDQFAENLKAALDGLTLKPADYSTVDAALAKVSNDLSIYTEESIQPLQTAINSVESGKTILDQAEVDGWAAAIENALAGLQVRKADYSKVEEAIKKIPADLRLYTDASVKALEDAKNSVVTERPVTEQESVDGYAKKIEAAIAGLTYKDADYSKVDAAVKKIPNDLKKYTDESVKAVNDAKAAIVRGKNITEQKTVDGYAAALEKAIAGLKQKPMTAQNLPKITKGVNQS
;
A
#
# COMPACT_ATOMS: atom_id res chain seq x y z
N ASP A 1 -12.50 61.42 12.75
CA ASP A 1 -13.46 60.34 12.41
C ASP A 1 -13.80 59.57 13.69
N LEU A 2 -15.07 59.60 14.11
CA LEU A 2 -15.54 58.89 15.30
C LEU A 2 -16.00 57.43 14.99
N SER A 3 -15.99 57.03 13.74
CA SER A 3 -16.46 55.70 13.32
C SER A 3 -15.61 54.56 13.87
N ILE A 4 -14.37 54.81 14.24
CA ILE A 4 -13.40 53.85 14.79
C ILE A 4 -13.58 53.57 16.27
N TYR A 5 -14.36 54.41 16.99
CA TYR A 5 -14.58 54.30 18.43
C TYR A 5 -15.88 53.55 18.73
N THR A 6 -15.96 52.98 19.93
CA THR A 6 -17.16 52.26 20.37
C THR A 6 -18.34 53.24 20.50
N GLU A 7 -19.53 52.75 20.15
CA GLU A 7 -20.77 53.52 20.22
C GLU A 7 -21.00 54.13 21.63
N LYS A 8 -20.69 53.34 22.67
CA LYS A 8 -20.79 53.78 24.07
C LYS A 8 -19.91 54.99 24.35
N SER A 9 -18.65 55.00 23.92
CA SER A 9 -17.72 56.13 24.18
C SER A 9 -18.06 57.35 23.34
N VAL A 10 -18.51 57.15 22.09
CA VAL A 10 -18.99 58.26 21.23
C VAL A 10 -20.26 58.90 21.78
N LYS A 11 -21.18 58.09 22.31
CA LYS A 11 -22.41 58.57 22.96
C LYS A 11 -22.08 59.41 24.19
N ALA A 12 -21.10 59.03 25.02
CA ALA A 12 -20.64 59.82 26.16
C ALA A 12 -20.03 61.17 25.72
N LEU A 13 -19.25 61.18 24.64
CA LEU A 13 -18.69 62.44 24.07
C LEU A 13 -19.80 63.35 23.55
N ASN A 14 -20.78 62.79 22.83
CA ASN A 14 -21.90 63.58 22.32
C ASN A 14 -22.74 64.14 23.47
N ALA A 15 -22.99 63.34 24.53
CA ALA A 15 -23.70 63.88 25.73
C ALA A 15 -22.93 65.04 26.42
N ALA A 16 -21.60 64.90 26.53
CA ALA A 16 -20.78 65.97 27.08
C ALA A 16 -20.81 67.24 26.20
N LYS A 17 -20.83 67.08 24.88
CA LYS A 17 -21.01 68.25 23.95
C LYS A 17 -22.38 68.86 24.04
N GLU A 18 -23.44 68.12 24.13
CA GLU A 18 -24.83 68.54 24.20
C GLU A 18 -25.15 69.23 25.53
N ALA A 19 -24.43 68.90 26.61
CA ALA A 19 -24.58 69.52 27.93
C ALA A 19 -23.99 70.94 28.04
N ILE A 20 -23.22 71.38 27.04
CA ILE A 20 -22.61 72.71 27.05
C ILE A 20 -23.71 73.74 26.87
N VAL A 21 -23.83 74.63 27.85
CA VAL A 21 -24.69 75.83 27.75
C VAL A 21 -23.83 76.98 27.29
N TRP A 22 -24.24 77.57 26.17
CA TRP A 22 -23.58 78.76 25.58
C TRP A 22 -24.16 80.06 26.15
N ASP A 23 -23.42 81.13 26.11
CA ASP A 23 -23.86 82.46 26.54
C ASP A 23 -24.07 82.59 28.05
N LEU A 24 -23.25 81.93 28.86
CA LEU A 24 -23.18 82.13 30.31
C LEU A 24 -22.35 83.37 30.62
N ASP A 25 -22.76 84.13 31.66
CA ASP A 25 -22.03 85.27 32.16
C ASP A 25 -20.85 84.89 33.06
N ASP A 26 -19.98 85.82 33.36
CA ASP A 26 -18.74 85.67 34.14
C ASP A 26 -18.96 85.11 35.56
N SER A 27 -20.17 85.22 36.13
CA SER A 27 -20.51 84.71 37.46
C SER A 27 -20.63 83.18 37.43
N ARG A 28 -20.69 82.54 36.25
CA ARG A 28 -20.86 81.12 36.03
C ARG A 28 -19.61 80.43 35.44
N GLN A 29 -18.44 81.04 35.66
CA GLN A 29 -17.18 80.52 35.15
C GLN A 29 -16.92 79.06 35.60
N GLU A 30 -17.25 78.69 36.84
CA GLU A 30 -17.11 77.29 37.33
C GLU A 30 -17.88 76.29 36.50
N GLU A 31 -19.08 76.64 36.01
CA GLU A 31 -19.88 75.77 35.15
C GLU A 31 -19.21 75.59 33.77
N VAL A 32 -18.66 76.71 33.23
CA VAL A 32 -17.92 76.64 31.94
C VAL A 32 -16.70 75.79 32.09
N ASP A 33 -15.95 75.90 33.17
CA ASP A 33 -14.79 75.09 33.47
C ASP A 33 -15.20 73.60 33.62
N GLN A 34 -16.33 73.31 34.27
CA GLN A 34 -16.85 71.97 34.41
C GLN A 34 -17.25 71.31 33.05
N PHE A 35 -17.84 72.11 32.13
CA PHE A 35 -18.11 71.65 30.77
C PHE A 35 -16.83 71.24 30.03
N ALA A 36 -15.77 72.06 30.19
CA ALA A 36 -14.48 71.75 29.59
C ALA A 36 -13.85 70.52 30.16
N GLU A 37 -13.91 70.29 31.48
CA GLU A 37 -13.42 69.11 32.13
C GLU A 37 -14.22 67.83 31.70
N ASN A 38 -15.56 67.96 31.67
CA ASN A 38 -16.42 66.87 31.23
C ASN A 38 -16.16 66.47 29.76
N LEU A 39 -15.98 67.49 28.89
CA LEU A 39 -15.65 67.20 27.49
C LEU A 39 -14.29 66.54 27.33
N LYS A 40 -13.29 67.09 28.12
CA LYS A 40 -11.96 66.47 28.11
C LYS A 40 -12.00 65.01 28.59
N ALA A 41 -12.69 64.74 29.69
CA ALA A 41 -12.86 63.42 30.24
C ALA A 41 -13.54 62.45 29.22
N ALA A 42 -14.55 62.97 28.51
CA ALA A 42 -15.22 62.13 27.46
C ALA A 42 -14.32 61.91 26.24
N LEU A 43 -13.48 62.86 25.87
CA LEU A 43 -12.46 62.65 24.81
C LEU A 43 -11.40 61.62 25.23
N ASP A 44 -10.88 61.78 26.46
CA ASP A 44 -9.91 60.80 27.00
C ASP A 44 -10.52 59.40 27.21
N GLY A 45 -11.83 59.35 27.39
CA GLY A 45 -12.60 58.10 27.52
C GLY A 45 -13.00 57.42 26.21
N LEU A 46 -12.60 57.97 25.04
CA LEU A 46 -12.85 57.33 23.76
C LEU A 46 -12.11 56.00 23.69
N THR A 47 -12.85 54.94 23.41
CA THR A 47 -12.31 53.54 23.26
C THR A 47 -12.49 53.06 21.85
N LEU A 48 -11.41 52.56 21.27
CA LEU A 48 -11.45 51.98 19.93
C LEU A 48 -12.36 50.75 19.88
N LYS A 49 -13.04 50.55 18.77
CA LYS A 49 -13.73 49.29 18.47
C LYS A 49 -12.73 48.17 18.44
N PRO A 50 -13.10 46.94 18.88
CA PRO A 50 -12.28 45.78 18.63
C PRO A 50 -12.19 45.52 17.13
N ALA A 51 -11.11 44.86 16.70
CA ALA A 51 -11.02 44.32 15.35
C ALA A 51 -12.08 43.23 15.12
N ASP A 52 -12.49 43.06 13.87
CA ASP A 52 -13.37 41.98 13.46
C ASP A 52 -12.56 40.69 13.16
N TYR A 53 -12.75 39.66 13.98
CA TYR A 53 -12.09 38.36 13.83
C TYR A 53 -12.90 37.34 13.05
N SER A 54 -14.04 37.71 12.48
CA SER A 54 -14.94 36.77 11.81
C SER A 54 -14.27 35.99 10.68
N THR A 55 -13.35 36.63 9.95
CA THR A 55 -12.58 35.95 8.88
C THR A 55 -11.55 34.96 9.43
N VAL A 56 -10.89 35.30 10.56
CA VAL A 56 -9.98 34.37 11.26
C VAL A 56 -10.73 33.17 11.80
N ASP A 57 -11.87 33.39 12.45
CA ASP A 57 -12.71 32.33 13.00
C ASP A 57 -13.21 31.40 11.89
N ALA A 58 -13.61 31.95 10.74
CA ALA A 58 -14.02 31.20 9.55
C ALA A 58 -12.86 30.37 8.97
N ALA A 59 -11.64 30.92 8.94
CA ALA A 59 -10.46 30.20 8.49
C ALA A 59 -10.09 29.06 9.46
N LEU A 60 -10.09 29.33 10.77
CA LEU A 60 -9.83 28.33 11.81
C LEU A 60 -10.86 27.18 11.78
N ALA A 61 -12.12 27.48 11.52
CA ALA A 61 -13.18 26.47 11.41
C ALA A 61 -12.96 25.46 10.26
N LYS A 62 -12.15 25.81 9.26
CA LYS A 62 -11.77 24.92 8.15
C LYS A 62 -10.65 23.95 8.52
N VAL A 63 -9.95 24.19 9.63
CA VAL A 63 -8.84 23.32 10.07
C VAL A 63 -9.40 22.00 10.57
N SER A 64 -8.97 20.90 9.97
CA SER A 64 -9.35 19.56 10.41
C SER A 64 -8.79 19.26 11.80
N ASN A 65 -9.57 18.53 12.60
CA ASN A 65 -9.09 18.01 13.89
C ASN A 65 -8.05 16.89 13.71
N ASP A 66 -8.01 16.26 12.55
CA ASP A 66 -7.02 15.24 12.19
C ASP A 66 -6.19 15.70 11.00
N LEU A 67 -4.95 16.06 11.27
CA LEU A 67 -3.95 16.44 10.27
C LEU A 67 -2.99 15.30 9.94
N SER A 68 -3.19 14.11 10.48
CA SER A 68 -2.28 12.95 10.33
C SER A 68 -2.13 12.46 8.89
N ILE A 69 -3.10 12.78 8.03
CA ILE A 69 -3.06 12.44 6.59
C ILE A 69 -2.13 13.33 5.77
N TYR A 70 -1.68 14.47 6.31
CA TYR A 70 -0.83 15.41 5.61
C TYR A 70 0.66 15.24 5.98
N THR A 71 1.54 15.74 5.12
CA THR A 71 2.98 15.75 5.39
C THR A 71 3.30 16.75 6.50
N GLU A 72 4.25 16.41 7.37
CA GLU A 72 4.69 17.29 8.45
C GLU A 72 5.18 18.64 7.93
N GLU A 73 5.90 18.65 6.81
CA GLU A 73 6.39 19.85 6.14
C GLU A 73 5.26 20.80 5.71
N SER A 74 4.14 20.26 5.23
CA SER A 74 2.98 21.07 4.83
C SER A 74 2.13 21.54 6.02
N ILE A 75 2.19 20.87 7.16
CA ILE A 75 1.50 21.25 8.39
C ILE A 75 2.20 22.42 9.09
N GLN A 76 3.51 22.54 9.03
CA GLN A 76 4.29 23.56 9.72
C GLN A 76 3.84 25.00 9.42
N PRO A 77 3.63 25.42 8.15
CA PRO A 77 3.10 26.74 7.84
C PRO A 77 1.72 27.00 8.46
N LEU A 78 0.85 25.98 8.50
CA LEU A 78 -0.48 26.08 9.11
C LEU A 78 -0.38 26.31 10.62
N GLN A 79 0.46 25.53 11.31
CA GLN A 79 0.70 25.71 12.75
C GLN A 79 1.28 27.11 13.05
N THR A 80 2.22 27.56 12.23
CA THR A 80 2.81 28.90 12.36
C THR A 80 1.75 29.98 12.19
N ALA A 81 0.90 29.89 11.16
CA ALA A 81 -0.16 30.85 10.91
C ALA A 81 -1.19 30.90 12.06
N ILE A 82 -1.59 29.75 12.58
CA ILE A 82 -2.52 29.65 13.72
C ILE A 82 -1.90 30.26 14.98
N ASN A 83 -0.63 29.96 15.26
CA ASN A 83 0.06 30.44 16.45
C ASN A 83 0.37 31.98 16.38
N SER A 84 0.33 32.58 15.21
CA SER A 84 0.54 34.02 15.04
C SER A 84 -0.70 34.86 15.38
N VAL A 85 -1.87 34.24 15.54
CA VAL A 85 -3.12 34.93 15.87
C VAL A 85 -3.07 35.44 17.30
N GLU A 86 -3.15 36.75 17.46
CA GLU A 86 -3.21 37.44 18.75
C GLU A 86 -4.62 37.98 19.01
N SER A 87 -5.10 37.86 20.23
CA SER A 87 -6.38 38.47 20.65
C SER A 87 -6.24 39.91 21.08
N GLY A 88 -7.35 40.65 21.13
CA GLY A 88 -7.42 41.96 21.71
C GLY A 88 -6.94 43.10 20.79
N LYS A 89 -6.78 42.86 19.51
CA LYS A 89 -6.51 43.89 18.51
C LYS A 89 -7.70 44.85 18.35
N THR A 90 -7.41 46.07 17.94
CA THR A 90 -8.41 47.10 17.68
C THR A 90 -8.68 47.24 16.19
N ILE A 91 -9.71 48.00 15.85
CA ILE A 91 -10.06 48.25 14.43
C ILE A 91 -8.90 48.88 13.63
N LEU A 92 -7.95 49.54 14.31
CA LEU A 92 -6.75 50.07 13.66
C LEU A 92 -5.80 48.99 13.17
N ASP A 93 -5.89 47.81 13.77
CA ASP A 93 -5.08 46.63 13.45
C ASP A 93 -5.83 45.64 12.51
N GLN A 94 -6.97 46.07 11.95
CA GLN A 94 -7.83 45.16 11.13
C GLN A 94 -7.06 44.52 9.98
N ALA A 95 -6.17 45.26 9.31
CA ALA A 95 -5.37 44.70 8.21
C ALA A 95 -4.44 43.57 8.67
N GLU A 96 -3.92 43.63 9.90
CA GLU A 96 -3.12 42.57 10.51
C GLU A 96 -3.98 41.30 10.77
N VAL A 97 -5.17 41.52 11.34
CA VAL A 97 -6.14 40.44 11.61
C VAL A 97 -6.57 39.75 10.32
N ASP A 98 -6.88 40.53 9.28
CA ASP A 98 -7.22 40.00 7.95
C ASP A 98 -6.02 39.22 7.33
N GLY A 99 -4.80 39.69 7.60
CA GLY A 99 -3.56 39.01 7.21
C GLY A 99 -3.40 37.62 7.83
N TRP A 100 -3.81 37.44 9.10
CA TRP A 100 -3.79 36.14 9.76
C TRP A 100 -4.79 35.17 9.11
N ALA A 101 -6.00 35.64 8.80
CA ALA A 101 -6.98 34.81 8.09
C ALA A 101 -6.44 34.34 6.74
N ALA A 102 -5.85 35.25 5.96
CA ALA A 102 -5.24 34.93 4.68
C ALA A 102 -4.07 33.95 4.82
N ALA A 103 -3.22 34.11 5.85
CA ALA A 103 -2.11 33.18 6.12
C ALA A 103 -2.60 31.75 6.43
N ILE A 104 -3.65 31.65 7.27
CA ILE A 104 -4.26 30.34 7.58
C ILE A 104 -4.85 29.70 6.31
N GLU A 105 -5.59 30.44 5.51
CA GLU A 105 -6.19 29.94 4.28
C GLU A 105 -5.13 29.51 3.25
N ASN A 106 -4.08 30.26 3.08
CA ASN A 106 -2.95 29.91 2.21
C ASN A 106 -2.25 28.64 2.70
N ALA A 107 -2.05 28.51 4.01
CA ALA A 107 -1.44 27.32 4.58
C ALA A 107 -2.35 26.08 4.43
N LEU A 108 -3.66 26.23 4.61
CA LEU A 108 -4.63 25.16 4.34
C LEU A 108 -4.59 24.70 2.87
N ALA A 109 -4.51 25.63 1.94
CA ALA A 109 -4.39 25.33 0.51
C ALA A 109 -3.05 24.66 0.16
N GLY A 110 -2.02 24.88 0.97
CA GLY A 110 -0.69 24.29 0.81
C GLY A 110 -0.54 22.90 1.42
N LEU A 111 -1.55 22.36 2.10
CA LEU A 111 -1.49 21.02 2.70
C LEU A 111 -1.31 19.92 1.65
N GLN A 112 -0.34 19.04 1.88
CA GLN A 112 -0.01 17.93 0.99
C GLN A 112 -0.30 16.61 1.68
N VAL A 113 -1.15 15.79 1.05
CA VAL A 113 -1.48 14.46 1.56
C VAL A 113 -0.26 13.56 1.46
N ARG A 114 0.05 12.83 2.52
CA ARG A 114 1.14 11.84 2.56
C ARG A 114 0.88 10.71 1.57
N LYS A 115 1.95 10.15 1.04
CA LYS A 115 1.87 8.92 0.24
C LYS A 115 1.53 7.73 1.14
N ALA A 116 0.87 6.74 0.56
CA ALA A 116 0.63 5.46 1.20
C ALA A 116 1.95 4.73 1.48
N ASP A 117 1.94 3.86 2.46
CA ASP A 117 3.06 2.98 2.81
C ASP A 117 3.00 1.71 1.95
N TYR A 118 4.05 1.49 1.15
CA TYR A 118 4.20 0.33 0.26
C TYR A 118 5.06 -0.78 0.87
N SER A 119 5.50 -0.68 2.12
CA SER A 119 6.40 -1.66 2.75
C SER A 119 5.89 -3.09 2.67
N LYS A 120 4.58 -3.32 2.87
CA LYS A 120 3.95 -4.63 2.74
C LYS A 120 4.00 -5.18 1.30
N VAL A 121 3.85 -4.30 0.30
CA VAL A 121 3.96 -4.67 -1.11
C VAL A 121 5.40 -5.09 -1.43
N GLU A 122 6.38 -4.34 -0.96
CA GLU A 122 7.80 -4.65 -1.13
C GLU A 122 8.18 -5.97 -0.44
N GLU A 123 7.67 -6.20 0.78
CA GLU A 123 7.87 -7.46 1.50
C GLU A 123 7.24 -8.65 0.78
N ALA A 124 6.04 -8.48 0.22
CA ALA A 124 5.39 -9.52 -0.58
C ALA A 124 6.20 -9.84 -1.84
N ILE A 125 6.73 -8.82 -2.53
CA ILE A 125 7.58 -9.00 -3.72
C ILE A 125 8.87 -9.75 -3.37
N LYS A 126 9.48 -9.50 -2.21
CA LYS A 126 10.68 -10.21 -1.75
C LYS A 126 10.45 -11.71 -1.50
N LYS A 127 9.21 -12.13 -1.25
CA LYS A 127 8.84 -13.55 -1.06
C LYS A 127 8.70 -14.32 -2.36
N ILE A 128 8.79 -13.67 -3.52
CA ILE A 128 8.68 -14.32 -4.83
C ILE A 128 9.87 -15.26 -5.01
N PRO A 129 9.62 -16.55 -5.39
CA PRO A 129 10.69 -17.50 -5.63
C PRO A 129 11.66 -17.01 -6.71
N ALA A 130 12.95 -17.24 -6.50
CA ALA A 130 13.99 -16.80 -7.43
C ALA A 130 13.92 -17.49 -8.81
N ASP A 131 13.48 -18.75 -8.86
CA ASP A 131 13.35 -19.52 -10.10
C ASP A 131 11.88 -19.86 -10.41
N LEU A 132 11.26 -19.00 -11.21
CA LEU A 132 9.87 -19.19 -11.65
C LEU A 132 9.72 -20.22 -12.76
N ARG A 133 10.81 -20.73 -13.37
CA ARG A 133 10.78 -21.73 -14.43
C ARG A 133 10.27 -23.09 -13.94
N LEU A 134 10.33 -23.32 -12.64
CA LEU A 134 9.84 -24.54 -11.99
C LEU A 134 8.30 -24.60 -11.91
N TYR A 135 7.62 -23.46 -12.10
CA TYR A 135 6.18 -23.35 -11.95
C TYR A 135 5.46 -23.31 -13.30
N THR A 136 4.18 -23.66 -13.30
CA THR A 136 3.34 -23.62 -14.49
C THR A 136 3.16 -22.18 -15.00
N ASP A 137 3.10 -22.03 -16.32
CA ASP A 137 2.99 -20.72 -16.97
C ASP A 137 1.72 -19.96 -16.52
N ALA A 138 0.62 -20.69 -16.26
CA ALA A 138 -0.62 -20.12 -15.75
C ALA A 138 -0.46 -19.51 -14.35
N SER A 139 0.23 -20.21 -13.44
CA SER A 139 0.45 -19.73 -12.08
C SER A 139 1.47 -18.57 -12.02
N VAL A 140 2.48 -18.60 -12.87
CA VAL A 140 3.45 -17.50 -13.03
C VAL A 140 2.75 -16.26 -13.61
N LYS A 141 1.90 -16.46 -14.63
CA LYS A 141 1.11 -15.36 -15.20
C LYS A 141 0.22 -14.68 -14.15
N ALA A 142 -0.45 -15.45 -13.31
CA ALA A 142 -1.27 -14.91 -12.23
C ALA A 142 -0.45 -14.04 -11.25
N LEU A 143 0.79 -14.45 -10.94
CA LEU A 143 1.72 -13.67 -10.13
C LEU A 143 2.15 -12.38 -10.83
N GLU A 144 2.47 -12.45 -12.11
CA GLU A 144 2.82 -11.26 -12.90
C GLU A 144 1.66 -10.28 -13.01
N ASP A 145 0.44 -10.77 -13.24
CA ASP A 145 -0.77 -9.94 -13.27
C ASP A 145 -1.00 -9.26 -11.90
N ALA A 146 -0.78 -9.96 -10.79
CA ALA A 146 -0.87 -9.38 -9.46
C ALA A 146 0.17 -8.27 -9.23
N LYS A 147 1.43 -8.47 -9.63
CA LYS A 147 2.49 -7.46 -9.57
C LYS A 147 2.17 -6.23 -10.44
N ASN A 148 1.71 -6.46 -11.66
CA ASN A 148 1.40 -5.40 -12.61
C ASN A 148 0.15 -4.61 -12.24
N SER A 149 -0.68 -5.14 -11.33
CA SER A 149 -1.85 -4.42 -10.80
C SER A 149 -1.49 -3.34 -9.78
N VAL A 150 -0.24 -3.29 -9.32
CA VAL A 150 0.21 -2.30 -8.34
C VAL A 150 0.26 -0.92 -8.98
N VAL A 151 -0.55 0.00 -8.44
CA VAL A 151 -0.49 1.43 -8.79
C VAL A 151 0.34 2.13 -7.72
N THR A 152 1.41 2.79 -8.15
CA THR A 152 2.31 3.55 -7.28
C THR A 152 1.76 4.96 -7.00
N GLU A 153 2.35 5.66 -6.02
CA GLU A 153 2.06 7.06 -5.70
C GLU A 153 0.63 7.32 -5.16
N ARG A 154 -0.05 6.30 -4.64
CA ARG A 154 -1.35 6.51 -4.00
C ARG A 154 -1.22 7.31 -2.70
N PRO A 155 -2.23 8.15 -2.37
CA PRO A 155 -2.25 8.86 -1.10
C PRO A 155 -2.52 7.89 0.06
N VAL A 156 -2.13 8.31 1.27
CA VAL A 156 -2.35 7.51 2.51
C VAL A 156 -3.82 7.20 2.77
N THR A 157 -4.73 8.02 2.26
CA THR A 157 -6.19 7.78 2.32
C THR A 157 -6.63 6.52 1.57
N GLU A 158 -5.76 6.00 0.69
CA GLU A 158 -5.97 4.76 -0.06
C GLU A 158 -5.08 3.61 0.44
N GLN A 159 -4.59 3.67 1.69
CA GLN A 159 -3.71 2.66 2.28
C GLN A 159 -4.31 1.25 2.20
N GLU A 160 -5.62 1.10 2.39
CA GLU A 160 -6.28 -0.19 2.30
C GLU A 160 -6.17 -0.81 0.88
N SER A 161 -6.26 0.03 -0.15
CA SER A 161 -6.04 -0.41 -1.54
C SER A 161 -4.61 -0.88 -1.76
N VAL A 162 -3.63 -0.16 -1.20
CA VAL A 162 -2.21 -0.54 -1.26
C VAL A 162 -1.94 -1.83 -0.52
N ASP A 163 -2.49 -2.01 0.68
CA ASP A 163 -2.43 -3.27 1.43
C ASP A 163 -3.08 -4.43 0.66
N GLY A 164 -4.12 -4.12 -0.13
CA GLY A 164 -4.78 -5.07 -1.03
C GLY A 164 -3.85 -5.60 -2.13
N TYR A 165 -2.92 -4.81 -2.64
CA TYR A 165 -1.90 -5.28 -3.60
C TYR A 165 -0.97 -6.31 -2.97
N ALA A 166 -0.49 -6.08 -1.75
CA ALA A 166 0.33 -7.04 -1.01
C ALA A 166 -0.39 -8.39 -0.87
N LYS A 167 -1.66 -8.36 -0.45
CA LYS A 167 -2.49 -9.57 -0.31
C LYS A 167 -2.66 -10.32 -1.63
N LYS A 168 -2.86 -9.60 -2.76
CA LYS A 168 -2.98 -10.22 -4.09
C LYS A 168 -1.68 -10.91 -4.51
N ILE A 169 -0.53 -10.27 -4.28
CA ILE A 169 0.78 -10.85 -4.58
C ILE A 169 1.02 -12.09 -3.71
N GLU A 170 0.75 -12.01 -2.41
CA GLU A 170 0.89 -13.16 -1.49
C GLU A 170 -0.03 -14.32 -1.89
N ALA A 171 -1.27 -14.04 -2.27
CA ALA A 171 -2.20 -15.06 -2.77
C ALA A 171 -1.70 -15.71 -4.06
N ALA A 172 -1.13 -14.92 -4.98
CA ALA A 172 -0.56 -15.44 -6.21
C ALA A 172 0.70 -16.28 -5.96
N ILE A 173 1.55 -15.90 -4.99
CA ILE A 173 2.69 -16.71 -4.55
C ILE A 173 2.21 -18.05 -3.98
N ALA A 174 1.20 -18.03 -3.11
CA ALA A 174 0.61 -19.24 -2.54
C ALA A 174 -0.05 -20.13 -3.60
N GLY A 175 -0.52 -19.54 -4.71
CA GLY A 175 -1.13 -20.22 -5.85
C GLY A 175 -0.12 -20.77 -6.86
N LEU A 176 1.19 -20.58 -6.66
CA LEU A 176 2.20 -21.13 -7.54
C LEU A 176 2.17 -22.66 -7.53
N THR A 177 2.05 -23.26 -8.70
CA THR A 177 2.02 -24.72 -8.88
C THR A 177 3.21 -25.17 -9.68
N TYR A 178 3.93 -26.18 -9.18
CA TYR A 178 5.07 -26.74 -9.89
C TYR A 178 4.62 -27.42 -11.20
N LYS A 179 5.47 -27.33 -12.21
CA LYS A 179 5.36 -28.15 -13.42
C LYS A 179 5.49 -29.63 -13.06
N ASP A 180 4.86 -30.48 -13.83
CA ASP A 180 5.05 -31.92 -13.71
C ASP A 180 6.49 -32.32 -14.07
N ALA A 181 6.99 -33.39 -13.46
CA ALA A 181 8.24 -34.00 -13.87
C ALA A 181 8.13 -34.62 -15.26
N ASP A 182 9.22 -34.63 -16.01
CA ASP A 182 9.30 -35.29 -17.31
C ASP A 182 9.54 -36.77 -17.15
N TYR A 183 8.56 -37.60 -17.56
CA TYR A 183 8.61 -39.05 -17.55
C TYR A 183 9.05 -39.67 -18.88
N SER A 184 9.45 -38.87 -19.87
CA SER A 184 9.79 -39.39 -21.22
C SER A 184 10.86 -40.46 -21.20
N LYS A 185 11.88 -40.33 -20.34
CA LYS A 185 12.93 -41.35 -20.15
C LYS A 185 12.38 -42.64 -19.54
N VAL A 186 11.48 -42.53 -18.57
CA VAL A 186 10.81 -43.69 -17.94
C VAL A 186 9.98 -44.43 -18.97
N ASP A 187 9.18 -43.71 -19.76
CA ASP A 187 8.32 -44.28 -20.80
C ASP A 187 9.15 -44.94 -21.89
N ALA A 188 10.28 -44.34 -22.26
CA ALA A 188 11.23 -44.94 -23.20
C ALA A 188 11.85 -46.24 -22.64
N ALA A 189 12.22 -46.24 -21.34
CA ALA A 189 12.77 -47.43 -20.69
C ALA A 189 11.71 -48.56 -20.61
N VAL A 190 10.46 -48.23 -20.27
CA VAL A 190 9.35 -49.22 -20.24
C VAL A 190 9.15 -49.84 -21.60
N LYS A 191 9.23 -49.09 -22.70
CA LYS A 191 9.12 -49.62 -24.08
C LYS A 191 10.26 -50.55 -24.46
N LYS A 192 11.42 -50.51 -23.81
CA LYS A 192 12.57 -51.41 -24.04
C LYS A 192 12.40 -52.77 -23.36
N ILE A 193 11.41 -52.97 -22.50
CA ILE A 193 11.16 -54.27 -21.88
C ILE A 193 10.82 -55.27 -22.97
N PRO A 194 11.51 -56.44 -23.06
CA PRO A 194 11.21 -57.46 -24.07
C PRO A 194 9.77 -57.97 -23.95
N ASN A 195 9.10 -58.17 -25.09
CA ASN A 195 7.72 -58.69 -25.11
C ASN A 195 7.63 -60.14 -24.57
N ASP A 196 8.68 -60.94 -24.77
CA ASP A 196 8.77 -62.27 -24.28
C ASP A 196 9.84 -62.42 -23.20
N LEU A 197 9.42 -62.35 -21.93
CA LEU A 197 10.26 -62.57 -20.77
C LEU A 197 10.48 -64.01 -20.37
N LYS A 198 9.73 -65.01 -20.96
CA LYS A 198 9.81 -66.37 -20.59
C LYS A 198 11.16 -67.07 -20.89
N LYS A 199 11.92 -66.51 -21.84
CA LYS A 199 13.25 -66.99 -22.23
C LYS A 199 14.37 -66.48 -21.27
N TYR A 200 14.08 -65.65 -20.31
CA TYR A 200 15.05 -65.13 -19.32
C TYR A 200 14.88 -65.81 -17.96
N THR A 201 15.91 -65.83 -17.15
CA THR A 201 15.88 -66.38 -15.79
C THR A 201 14.90 -65.63 -14.91
N ASP A 202 14.20 -66.36 -14.04
CA ASP A 202 13.16 -65.81 -13.18
C ASP A 202 13.70 -64.68 -12.25
N GLU A 203 14.96 -64.83 -11.78
CA GLU A 203 15.67 -63.82 -10.99
C GLU A 203 15.87 -62.50 -11.79
N SER A 204 16.34 -62.61 -13.05
CA SER A 204 16.57 -61.42 -13.87
C SER A 204 15.27 -60.75 -14.31
N VAL A 205 14.20 -61.52 -14.53
CA VAL A 205 12.86 -61.02 -14.83
C VAL A 205 12.25 -60.31 -13.59
N LYS A 206 12.47 -60.92 -12.41
CA LYS A 206 12.02 -60.28 -11.15
C LYS A 206 12.64 -58.90 -10.97
N ALA A 207 13.95 -58.73 -11.25
CA ALA A 207 14.62 -57.41 -11.14
C ALA A 207 13.96 -56.35 -12.06
N VAL A 208 13.56 -56.74 -13.30
CA VAL A 208 12.84 -55.84 -14.22
C VAL A 208 11.45 -55.48 -13.68
N ASN A 209 10.71 -56.46 -13.16
CA ASN A 209 9.38 -56.24 -12.58
C ASN A 209 9.43 -55.36 -11.34
N ASP A 210 10.41 -55.59 -10.45
CA ASP A 210 10.61 -54.78 -9.25
C ASP A 210 10.94 -53.32 -9.63
N ALA A 211 11.85 -53.09 -10.58
CA ALA A 211 12.20 -51.78 -11.09
C ALA A 211 11.00 -51.08 -11.72
N LYS A 212 10.18 -51.81 -12.51
CA LYS A 212 8.94 -51.26 -13.09
C LYS A 212 7.91 -50.89 -12.01
N ALA A 213 7.72 -51.77 -11.02
CA ALA A 213 6.79 -51.55 -9.92
C ALA A 213 7.20 -50.40 -9.01
N ALA A 214 8.49 -50.09 -8.93
CA ALA A 214 9.01 -48.93 -8.14
C ALA A 214 8.71 -47.57 -8.77
N ILE A 215 8.22 -47.50 -10.01
CA ILE A 215 7.90 -46.25 -10.70
C ILE A 215 6.68 -45.60 -10.05
N VAL A 216 6.87 -44.43 -9.44
CA VAL A 216 5.79 -43.61 -8.91
C VAL A 216 5.52 -42.46 -9.86
N ARG A 217 4.28 -42.34 -10.34
CA ARG A 217 3.81 -41.27 -11.23
C ARG A 217 3.29 -40.07 -10.44
N GLY A 218 3.14 -38.94 -11.09
CA GLY A 218 2.57 -37.69 -10.50
C GLY A 218 3.54 -36.88 -9.69
N LYS A 219 4.85 -37.10 -9.83
CA LYS A 219 5.88 -36.24 -9.25
C LYS A 219 6.01 -34.93 -10.02
N ASN A 220 6.40 -33.88 -9.33
CA ASN A 220 6.65 -32.57 -9.94
C ASN A 220 8.13 -32.43 -10.33
N ILE A 221 8.43 -31.32 -11.05
CA ILE A 221 9.76 -31.03 -11.60
C ILE A 221 10.88 -30.97 -10.54
N THR A 222 10.58 -30.64 -9.29
CA THR A 222 11.59 -30.61 -8.20
C THR A 222 12.09 -32.00 -7.86
N GLU A 223 11.34 -33.04 -8.24
CA GLU A 223 11.65 -34.43 -8.06
C GLU A 223 12.16 -35.14 -9.34
N GLN A 224 12.55 -34.36 -10.37
CA GLN A 224 13.01 -34.87 -11.66
C GLN A 224 14.17 -35.87 -11.52
N LYS A 225 15.08 -35.63 -10.59
CA LYS A 225 16.18 -36.57 -10.32
C LYS A 225 15.70 -37.96 -9.87
N THR A 226 14.64 -37.98 -9.07
CA THR A 226 14.02 -39.24 -8.65
C THR A 226 13.38 -39.95 -9.85
N VAL A 227 12.68 -39.22 -10.71
CA VAL A 227 12.06 -39.76 -11.92
C VAL A 227 13.13 -40.30 -12.90
N ASP A 228 14.21 -39.56 -13.11
CA ASP A 228 15.35 -40.04 -13.90
C ASP A 228 15.98 -41.29 -13.30
N GLY A 229 15.98 -41.42 -11.97
CA GLY A 229 16.42 -42.62 -11.24
C GLY A 229 15.59 -43.86 -11.55
N TYR A 230 14.27 -43.73 -11.73
CA TYR A 230 13.41 -44.86 -12.14
C TYR A 230 13.80 -45.34 -13.54
N ALA A 231 14.04 -44.47 -14.49
CA ALA A 231 14.48 -44.81 -15.83
C ALA A 231 15.81 -45.57 -15.80
N ALA A 232 16.79 -45.04 -15.06
CA ALA A 232 18.11 -45.67 -14.94
C ALA A 232 18.04 -47.06 -14.27
N ALA A 233 17.24 -47.21 -13.21
CA ALA A 233 17.07 -48.48 -12.53
C ALA A 233 16.43 -49.53 -13.46
N LEU A 234 15.42 -49.13 -14.22
CA LEU A 234 14.74 -50.05 -15.17
C LEU A 234 15.68 -50.41 -16.34
N GLU A 235 16.42 -49.45 -16.90
CA GLU A 235 17.40 -49.75 -17.95
C GLU A 235 18.51 -50.66 -17.48
N LYS A 236 19.00 -50.48 -16.25
CA LYS A 236 19.97 -51.38 -15.61
C LYS A 236 19.42 -52.80 -15.46
N ALA A 237 18.15 -52.91 -15.00
CA ALA A 237 17.50 -54.23 -14.85
C ALA A 237 17.30 -54.92 -16.21
N ILE A 238 16.89 -54.17 -17.25
CA ILE A 238 16.75 -54.73 -18.62
C ILE A 238 18.11 -55.18 -19.16
N ALA A 239 19.17 -54.40 -18.97
CA ALA A 239 20.53 -54.79 -19.38
C ALA A 239 21.03 -56.03 -18.62
N GLY A 240 20.52 -56.27 -17.41
CA GLY A 240 20.86 -57.42 -16.59
C GLY A 240 20.08 -58.69 -16.90
N LEU A 241 19.21 -58.69 -17.93
CA LEU A 241 18.44 -59.89 -18.32
C LEU A 241 19.36 -61.01 -18.79
N LYS A 242 19.23 -62.20 -18.17
CA LYS A 242 20.02 -63.41 -18.48
C LYS A 242 19.13 -64.44 -19.12
N GLN A 243 19.51 -64.98 -20.29
CA GLN A 243 18.76 -66.02 -20.93
C GLN A 243 18.82 -67.29 -20.09
N LYS A 244 17.72 -68.09 -20.07
CA LYS A 244 17.70 -69.37 -19.47
C LYS A 244 18.67 -70.27 -20.21
N PRO A 245 19.43 -71.16 -19.52
CA PRO A 245 20.29 -72.14 -20.18
C PRO A 245 19.46 -73.06 -21.08
N MET A 246 19.99 -73.41 -22.25
CA MET A 246 19.36 -74.40 -23.15
C MET A 246 19.34 -75.77 -22.48
N THR A 247 18.16 -76.24 -22.10
CA THR A 247 17.94 -77.61 -21.63
C THR A 247 17.33 -78.44 -22.72
N ALA A 248 17.43 -79.81 -22.65
CA ALA A 248 16.87 -80.66 -23.63
C ALA A 248 15.34 -80.48 -23.87
N GLN A 249 14.64 -79.90 -22.87
CA GLN A 249 13.22 -79.57 -22.96
C GLN A 249 12.94 -78.23 -23.75
N ASN A 250 13.97 -77.39 -23.98
CA ASN A 250 13.85 -76.09 -24.67
C ASN A 250 14.45 -76.13 -26.09
N LEU A 251 14.93 -77.33 -26.55
CA LEU A 251 15.42 -77.43 -27.91
C LEU A 251 14.23 -77.49 -28.89
N PRO A 252 14.29 -76.74 -30.01
CA PRO A 252 13.29 -76.92 -31.07
C PRO A 252 13.26 -78.35 -31.55
N LYS A 253 12.07 -78.94 -31.58
CA LYS A 253 11.90 -80.27 -32.15
C LYS A 253 12.35 -80.24 -33.61
N ILE A 254 13.49 -80.87 -33.87
CA ILE A 254 13.95 -81.10 -35.26
C ILE A 254 13.06 -82.16 -35.83
N THR A 255 12.07 -81.87 -36.63
CA THR A 255 11.34 -82.82 -37.46
C THR A 255 12.29 -83.20 -38.56
N LYS A 256 12.89 -84.41 -38.39
CA LYS A 256 13.56 -85.09 -39.49
C LYS A 256 12.50 -85.41 -40.55
N GLY A 257 12.52 -84.72 -41.65
CA GLY A 257 11.87 -85.13 -42.87
C GLY A 257 12.57 -86.41 -43.34
N VAL A 258 11.91 -87.56 -43.15
CA VAL A 258 12.33 -88.80 -43.78
C VAL A 258 11.77 -88.72 -45.19
N ASN A 259 12.63 -88.42 -46.16
CA ASN A 259 12.37 -88.74 -47.54
C ASN A 259 12.70 -90.20 -47.69
N GLN A 260 11.70 -91.02 -47.90
CA GLN A 260 11.85 -92.36 -48.56
C GLN A 260 11.41 -92.15 -49.99
N SER A 261 12.34 -92.39 -50.84
CA SER A 261 12.18 -92.65 -52.28
C SER A 261 11.66 -94.04 -52.55
#